data_215fbb457faf28e9368ee303d2f33001
#
_entry.id   215fbb457faf28e9368ee303d2f33001
#
_cell.length_a   1.000
_cell.length_b   1.000
_cell.length_c   1.000
_cell.angle_alpha   90.00
_cell.angle_beta   90.00
_cell.angle_gamma   90.00
#
_symmetry.space_group_name_H-M   'P 1'
#
loop_
_entity.id
_entity.type
_entity.pdbx_description
1 polymer ?
#
loop_
_entity_poly.entity_id
_entity_poly.type
_entity_poly.pdbx_seq_one_letter_code
_entity_poly.pdbx_strand_id
1 'polypeptide(L)'
;MNAAAQKKEGIGGYMPLAVAAGIGSMLGSGIIVGLSATITVWQNGLGLDTTQVGLLSGILTFAIAFGSLFGGRLADKIGRVLVFNWINLLYAIGAAICVFAPDFTVLLIGLIIAGVASGADLPISMTIVSHDAPNDKVAAQLVSTTQVFWQVGVFISFICAFLVSTMEGAMGGRVVFAILAVFAVIAWLWRLISPTFRRFHEEADARDAAAGHVATATEKVSVTKMLFAGTENSKMLLGFFLAITIFYCGWNLLANTWVSSRPTCWCRPTPPSPWPPAWASS
;
A
#
# COMPACT_ATOMS: atom_id res chain seq x y z
N MET A 1 -1.96 38.99 -14.37
CA MET A 1 -1.95 37.50 -14.25
C MET A 1 -3.37 37.12 -13.80
N ASN A 2 -4.09 36.32 -14.61
CA ASN A 2 -5.47 35.95 -14.35
C ASN A 2 -5.58 34.96 -13.18
N ALA A 3 -6.56 35.18 -12.28
CA ALA A 3 -6.85 34.29 -11.15
C ALA A 3 -7.06 32.80 -11.57
N ALA A 4 -7.49 32.59 -12.81
CA ALA A 4 -7.60 31.25 -13.41
C ALA A 4 -6.21 30.60 -13.71
N ALA A 5 -5.18 31.38 -14.03
CA ALA A 5 -3.83 30.89 -14.23
C ALA A 5 -3.17 30.57 -12.86
N GLN A 6 -3.40 31.39 -11.84
CA GLN A 6 -2.92 31.11 -10.47
C GLN A 6 -3.57 29.86 -9.87
N LYS A 7 -4.83 29.54 -10.22
CA LYS A 7 -5.53 28.33 -9.79
C LYS A 7 -4.95 27.07 -10.43
N LYS A 8 -4.33 27.19 -11.63
CA LYS A 8 -3.61 26.10 -12.31
C LYS A 8 -2.20 25.83 -11.74
N GLU A 9 -1.57 26.82 -11.13
CA GLU A 9 -0.23 26.68 -10.52
C GLU A 9 -0.25 26.12 -9.10
N GLY A 10 -1.43 26.05 -8.45
CA GLY A 10 -1.59 25.56 -7.09
C GLY A 10 -1.99 24.08 -7.02
N ILE A 11 -1.77 23.47 -5.86
CA ILE A 11 -2.11 22.07 -5.54
C ILE A 11 -3.55 21.70 -5.92
N GLY A 12 -4.50 22.66 -5.84
CA GLY A 12 -5.93 22.40 -6.11
C GLY A 12 -6.23 21.93 -7.53
N GLY A 13 -5.45 22.35 -8.52
CA GLY A 13 -5.61 21.91 -9.92
C GLY A 13 -5.21 20.44 -10.14
N TYR A 14 -4.26 19.94 -9.35
CA TYR A 14 -3.69 18.62 -9.44
C TYR A 14 -4.21 17.66 -8.34
N MET A 15 -5.14 18.11 -7.51
CA MET A 15 -5.72 17.28 -6.44
C MET A 15 -6.32 15.94 -6.94
N PRO A 16 -7.00 15.87 -8.10
CA PRO A 16 -7.49 14.60 -8.62
C PRO A 16 -6.37 13.56 -8.82
N LEU A 17 -5.18 14.00 -9.24
CA LEU A 17 -4.01 13.14 -9.40
C LEU A 17 -3.50 12.63 -8.04
N ALA A 18 -3.41 13.53 -7.04
CA ALA A 18 -3.02 13.14 -5.68
C ALA A 18 -4.00 12.15 -5.05
N VAL A 19 -5.31 12.34 -5.28
CA VAL A 19 -6.35 11.42 -4.78
C VAL A 19 -6.26 10.08 -5.48
N ALA A 20 -6.06 10.05 -6.80
CA ALA A 20 -5.93 8.79 -7.54
C ALA A 20 -4.70 7.97 -7.11
N ALA A 21 -3.55 8.63 -6.91
CA ALA A 21 -2.36 8.01 -6.36
C ALA A 21 -2.54 7.62 -4.89
N GLY A 22 -3.23 8.49 -4.12
CA GLY A 22 -3.53 8.27 -2.71
C GLY A 22 -4.40 7.04 -2.46
N ILE A 23 -5.40 6.77 -3.32
CA ILE A 23 -6.21 5.55 -3.21
C ILE A 23 -5.33 4.30 -3.39
N GLY A 24 -4.35 4.31 -4.28
CA GLY A 24 -3.36 3.24 -4.39
C GLY A 24 -2.57 3.03 -3.10
N SER A 25 -2.10 4.13 -2.48
CA SER A 25 -1.44 4.08 -1.17
C SER A 25 -2.37 3.55 -0.06
N MET A 26 -3.64 3.94 -0.06
CA MET A 26 -4.67 3.43 0.84
C MET A 26 -4.89 1.91 0.68
N LEU A 27 -4.93 1.41 -0.54
CA LEU A 27 -5.04 -0.03 -0.81
C LEU A 27 -3.80 -0.78 -0.36
N GLY A 28 -2.61 -0.19 -0.52
CA GLY A 28 -1.34 -0.75 -0.06
C GLY A 28 -1.28 -0.93 1.45
N SER A 29 -1.65 0.07 2.23
CA SER A 29 -1.78 -0.05 3.68
C SER A 29 -2.93 -0.98 4.08
N GLY A 30 -4.02 -0.93 3.31
CA GLY A 30 -5.22 -1.74 3.51
C GLY A 30 -4.94 -3.24 3.51
N ILE A 31 -4.17 -3.75 2.55
CA ILE A 31 -3.86 -5.19 2.48
C ILE A 31 -2.95 -5.63 3.62
N ILE A 32 -1.94 -4.81 3.99
CA ILE A 32 -1.00 -5.14 5.07
C ILE A 32 -1.74 -5.20 6.41
N VAL A 33 -2.45 -4.12 6.73
CA VAL A 33 -3.17 -3.99 8.01
C VAL A 33 -4.39 -4.87 8.03
N GLY A 34 -5.11 -4.99 6.91
CA GLY A 34 -6.29 -5.85 6.78
C GLY A 34 -5.95 -7.32 7.00
N LEU A 35 -4.86 -7.85 6.42
CA LEU A 35 -4.40 -9.20 6.71
C LEU A 35 -4.00 -9.34 8.18
N SER A 36 -3.16 -8.43 8.70
CA SER A 36 -2.65 -8.50 10.07
C SER A 36 -3.79 -8.46 11.11
N ALA A 37 -4.78 -7.61 10.89
CA ALA A 37 -5.91 -7.44 11.80
C ALA A 37 -6.93 -8.61 11.74
N THR A 38 -6.97 -9.34 10.62
CA THR A 38 -7.88 -10.49 10.43
C THR A 38 -7.15 -11.85 10.43
N ILE A 39 -5.87 -11.87 10.77
CA ILE A 39 -5.04 -13.10 10.66
C ILE A 39 -5.58 -14.24 11.52
N THR A 40 -6.07 -13.94 12.73
CA THR A 40 -6.67 -14.92 13.63
C THR A 40 -8.01 -15.43 13.11
N VAL A 41 -8.78 -14.58 12.42
CA VAL A 41 -10.05 -14.94 11.77
C VAL A 41 -9.77 -15.93 10.62
N TRP A 42 -8.74 -15.68 9.82
CA TRP A 42 -8.29 -16.60 8.78
C TRP A 42 -7.77 -17.92 9.36
N GLN A 43 -6.97 -17.83 10.43
CA GLN A 43 -6.43 -19.01 11.11
C GLN A 43 -7.53 -19.94 11.59
N ASN A 44 -8.49 -19.40 12.32
CA ASN A 44 -9.60 -20.19 12.88
C ASN A 44 -10.56 -20.67 11.79
N GLY A 45 -10.83 -19.82 10.80
CA GLY A 45 -11.81 -20.11 9.76
C GLY A 45 -11.37 -21.13 8.72
N LEU A 46 -10.08 -21.19 8.41
CA LEU A 46 -9.48 -22.13 7.46
C LEU A 46 -8.67 -23.25 8.15
N GLY A 47 -8.61 -23.27 9.48
CA GLY A 47 -7.83 -24.27 10.23
C GLY A 47 -6.33 -24.19 9.98
N LEU A 48 -5.77 -22.98 9.84
CA LEU A 48 -4.36 -22.78 9.51
C LEU A 48 -3.47 -23.03 10.73
N ASP A 49 -2.35 -23.66 10.51
CA ASP A 49 -1.33 -23.78 11.54
C ASP A 49 -0.50 -22.49 11.69
N THR A 50 0.28 -22.39 12.75
CA THR A 50 1.10 -21.20 13.05
C THR A 50 2.15 -20.94 11.97
N THR A 51 2.68 -21.98 11.33
CA THR A 51 3.66 -21.87 10.24
C THR A 51 3.00 -21.25 9.00
N GLN A 52 1.79 -21.68 8.65
CA GLN A 52 1.02 -21.15 7.54
C GLN A 52 0.67 -19.67 7.76
N VAL A 53 0.28 -19.29 8.99
CA VAL A 53 0.02 -17.89 9.36
C VAL A 53 1.28 -17.02 9.19
N GLY A 54 2.42 -17.49 9.66
CA GLY A 54 3.70 -16.81 9.45
C GLY A 54 4.07 -16.69 7.97
N LEU A 55 3.80 -17.74 7.20
CA LEU A 55 4.06 -17.78 5.77
C LEU A 55 3.19 -16.77 4.99
N LEU A 56 1.89 -16.64 5.31
CA LEU A 56 1.01 -15.64 4.68
C LEU A 56 1.55 -14.22 4.87
N SER A 57 1.95 -13.86 6.09
CA SER A 57 2.49 -12.53 6.40
C SER A 57 3.85 -12.29 5.73
N GLY A 58 4.73 -13.29 5.76
CA GLY A 58 6.05 -13.22 5.14
C GLY A 58 5.97 -13.12 3.61
N ILE A 59 5.14 -13.94 2.97
CA ILE A 59 4.98 -13.93 1.52
C ILE A 59 4.30 -12.65 1.03
N LEU A 60 3.31 -12.12 1.75
CA LEU A 60 2.72 -10.83 1.40
C LEU A 60 3.78 -9.73 1.39
N THR A 61 4.60 -9.64 2.43
CA THR A 61 5.69 -8.66 2.53
C THR A 61 6.70 -8.83 1.40
N PHE A 62 7.09 -10.08 1.10
CA PHE A 62 7.99 -10.39 0.00
C PHE A 62 7.39 -10.04 -1.36
N ALA A 63 6.10 -10.33 -1.58
CA ALA A 63 5.39 -10.00 -2.81
C ALA A 63 5.33 -8.48 -3.04
N ILE A 64 5.08 -7.69 -1.99
CA ILE A 64 5.10 -6.23 -2.04
C ILE A 64 6.51 -5.72 -2.39
N ALA A 65 7.55 -6.24 -1.75
CA ALA A 65 8.93 -5.86 -2.04
C ALA A 65 9.31 -6.20 -3.48
N PHE A 66 8.95 -7.39 -3.95
CA PHE A 66 9.15 -7.81 -5.34
C PHE A 66 8.41 -6.90 -6.33
N GLY A 67 7.13 -6.62 -6.07
CA GLY A 67 6.33 -5.69 -6.86
C GLY A 67 6.96 -4.30 -6.95
N SER A 68 7.45 -3.77 -5.84
CA SER A 68 8.12 -2.47 -5.78
C SER A 68 9.41 -2.42 -6.61
N LEU A 69 10.23 -3.47 -6.56
CA LEU A 69 11.49 -3.53 -7.32
C LEU A 69 11.26 -3.68 -8.84
N PHE A 70 10.31 -4.51 -9.23
CA PHE A 70 10.10 -4.85 -10.64
C PHE A 70 9.01 -3.98 -11.29
N GLY A 71 8.06 -3.48 -10.53
CA GLY A 71 6.97 -2.65 -11.02
C GLY A 71 7.43 -1.37 -11.71
N GLY A 72 8.41 -0.67 -11.14
CA GLY A 72 9.02 0.50 -11.77
C GLY A 72 9.64 0.18 -13.13
N ARG A 73 10.44 -0.89 -13.20
CA ARG A 73 11.04 -1.33 -14.47
C ARG A 73 10.01 -1.78 -15.50
N LEU A 74 8.93 -2.42 -15.06
CA LEU A 74 7.85 -2.83 -15.94
C LEU A 74 7.14 -1.60 -16.52
N ALA A 75 6.87 -0.60 -15.68
CA ALA A 75 6.26 0.66 -16.08
C ALA A 75 7.12 1.43 -17.08
N ASP A 76 8.45 1.43 -16.91
CA ASP A 76 9.37 2.07 -17.86
C ASP A 76 9.40 1.36 -19.22
N LYS A 77 9.11 0.05 -19.30
CA LYS A 77 9.09 -0.71 -20.55
C LYS A 77 7.75 -0.65 -21.28
N ILE A 78 6.64 -0.73 -20.55
CA ILE A 78 5.29 -0.87 -21.11
C ILE A 78 4.62 0.50 -21.24
N GLY A 79 5.03 1.46 -20.39
CA GLY A 79 4.46 2.79 -20.28
C GLY A 79 3.85 3.01 -18.88
N ARG A 80 4.31 4.07 -18.20
CA ARG A 80 3.95 4.37 -16.81
C ARG A 80 2.45 4.58 -16.63
N VAL A 81 1.82 5.34 -17.53
CA VAL A 81 0.37 5.63 -17.48
C VAL A 81 -0.46 4.36 -17.68
N LEU A 82 -0.03 3.47 -18.58
CA LEU A 82 -0.73 2.22 -18.83
C LEU A 82 -0.69 1.35 -17.57
N VAL A 83 0.49 1.16 -16.99
CA VAL A 83 0.63 0.35 -15.77
C VAL A 83 -0.14 0.98 -14.61
N PHE A 84 -0.05 2.31 -14.42
CA PHE A 84 -0.81 3.05 -13.41
C PHE A 84 -2.32 2.80 -13.52
N ASN A 85 -2.86 2.78 -14.73
CA ASN A 85 -4.28 2.55 -14.95
C ASN A 85 -4.71 1.11 -14.65
N TRP A 86 -3.87 0.12 -14.95
CA TRP A 86 -4.26 -1.29 -14.87
C TRP A 86 -3.85 -2.00 -13.58
N ILE A 87 -2.91 -1.45 -12.83
CA ILE A 87 -2.37 -2.11 -11.63
C ILE A 87 -3.43 -2.34 -10.56
N ASN A 88 -4.38 -1.41 -10.42
CA ASN A 88 -5.48 -1.54 -9.46
C ASN A 88 -6.46 -2.66 -9.83
N LEU A 89 -6.62 -2.97 -11.12
CA LEU A 89 -7.40 -4.13 -11.54
C LEU A 89 -6.69 -5.43 -11.12
N LEU A 90 -5.38 -5.50 -11.29
CA LEU A 90 -4.60 -6.66 -10.84
C LEU A 90 -4.72 -6.85 -9.32
N TYR A 91 -4.67 -5.75 -8.57
CA TYR A 91 -4.93 -5.77 -7.13
C TYR A 91 -6.32 -6.29 -6.81
N ALA A 92 -7.36 -5.79 -7.50
CA ALA A 92 -8.75 -6.22 -7.30
C ALA A 92 -8.95 -7.71 -7.58
N ILE A 93 -8.30 -8.24 -8.61
CA ILE A 93 -8.32 -9.67 -8.93
C ILE A 93 -7.70 -10.48 -7.79
N GLY A 94 -6.51 -10.08 -7.29
CA GLY A 94 -5.86 -10.76 -6.17
C GLY A 94 -6.72 -10.72 -4.89
N ALA A 95 -7.30 -9.56 -4.57
CA ALA A 95 -8.19 -9.42 -3.43
C ALA A 95 -9.48 -10.27 -3.60
N ALA A 96 -10.06 -10.32 -4.79
CA ALA A 96 -11.21 -11.17 -5.09
C ALA A 96 -10.88 -12.67 -4.92
N ILE A 97 -9.72 -13.12 -5.34
CA ILE A 97 -9.24 -14.49 -5.09
C ILE A 97 -9.20 -14.77 -3.59
N CYS A 98 -8.72 -13.83 -2.77
CA CYS A 98 -8.74 -13.99 -1.30
C CYS A 98 -10.17 -14.11 -0.75
N VAL A 99 -11.14 -13.34 -1.29
CA VAL A 99 -12.55 -13.41 -0.86
C VAL A 99 -13.13 -14.80 -1.04
N PHE A 100 -12.83 -15.43 -2.18
CA PHE A 100 -13.36 -16.76 -2.53
C PHE A 100 -12.43 -17.91 -2.11
N ALA A 101 -11.36 -17.63 -1.37
CA ALA A 101 -10.40 -18.66 -0.96
C ALA A 101 -11.04 -19.73 -0.08
N PRO A 102 -11.08 -21.02 -0.52
CA PRO A 102 -11.55 -22.12 0.29
C PRO A 102 -10.49 -22.69 1.21
N ASP A 103 -9.21 -22.48 0.89
CA ASP A 103 -8.06 -23.05 1.55
C ASP A 103 -6.85 -22.10 1.58
N PHE A 104 -5.80 -22.54 2.27
CA PHE A 104 -4.52 -21.81 2.40
C PHE A 104 -3.90 -21.47 1.04
N THR A 105 -3.89 -22.40 0.10
CA THR A 105 -3.18 -22.24 -1.18
C THR A 105 -3.81 -21.15 -2.04
N VAL A 106 -5.12 -21.12 -2.13
CA VAL A 106 -5.85 -20.10 -2.91
C VAL A 106 -5.72 -18.74 -2.25
N LEU A 107 -5.79 -18.66 -0.90
CA LEU A 107 -5.54 -17.44 -0.15
C LEU A 107 -4.12 -16.90 -0.41
N LEU A 108 -3.13 -17.77 -0.39
CA LEU A 108 -1.74 -17.44 -0.65
C LEU A 108 -1.54 -16.87 -2.07
N ILE A 109 -2.13 -17.48 -3.08
CA ILE A 109 -2.08 -17.00 -4.47
C ILE A 109 -2.70 -15.61 -4.58
N GLY A 110 -3.87 -15.40 -3.99
CA GLY A 110 -4.53 -14.10 -3.96
C GLY A 110 -3.66 -13.02 -3.31
N LEU A 111 -3.02 -13.33 -2.18
CA LEU A 111 -2.11 -12.43 -1.48
C LEU A 111 -0.85 -12.10 -2.28
N ILE A 112 -0.28 -13.06 -3.00
CA ILE A 112 0.87 -12.82 -3.89
C ILE A 112 0.48 -11.84 -4.99
N ILE A 113 -0.63 -12.06 -5.68
CA ILE A 113 -1.09 -11.21 -6.78
C ILE A 113 -1.39 -9.80 -6.28
N ALA A 114 -2.17 -9.68 -5.21
CA ALA A 114 -2.52 -8.38 -4.64
C ALA A 114 -1.30 -7.66 -4.04
N GLY A 115 -0.37 -8.41 -3.41
CA GLY A 115 0.87 -7.89 -2.87
C GLY A 115 1.80 -7.33 -3.94
N VAL A 116 2.02 -8.08 -5.03
CA VAL A 116 2.83 -7.59 -6.17
C VAL A 116 2.20 -6.35 -6.79
N ALA A 117 0.89 -6.34 -6.99
CA ALA A 117 0.18 -5.18 -7.53
C ALA A 117 0.31 -3.96 -6.60
N SER A 118 0.09 -4.14 -5.31
CA SER A 118 0.23 -3.08 -4.30
C SER A 118 1.65 -2.52 -4.24
N GLY A 119 2.65 -3.41 -4.25
CA GLY A 119 4.06 -3.01 -4.24
C GLY A 119 4.46 -2.23 -5.50
N ALA A 120 3.95 -2.62 -6.66
CA ALA A 120 4.23 -1.94 -7.92
C ALA A 120 3.54 -0.57 -8.02
N ASP A 121 2.31 -0.42 -7.50
CA ASP A 121 1.56 0.84 -7.58
C ASP A 121 2.26 1.99 -6.85
N LEU A 122 2.92 1.75 -5.72
CA LEU A 122 3.57 2.78 -4.92
C LEU A 122 4.61 3.60 -5.70
N PRO A 123 5.69 3.01 -6.25
CA PRO A 123 6.70 3.76 -6.98
C PRO A 123 6.16 4.36 -8.28
N ILE A 124 5.24 3.69 -8.96
CA ILE A 124 4.63 4.16 -10.21
C ILE A 124 3.78 5.40 -9.94
N SER A 125 2.90 5.34 -8.95
CA SER A 125 2.04 6.46 -8.56
C SER A 125 2.85 7.68 -8.11
N MET A 126 3.90 7.49 -7.30
CA MET A 126 4.77 8.58 -6.87
C MET A 126 5.55 9.20 -8.03
N THR A 127 6.02 8.39 -8.98
CA THR A 127 6.74 8.87 -10.16
C THR A 127 5.82 9.71 -11.05
N ILE A 128 4.60 9.25 -11.32
CA ILE A 128 3.61 9.99 -12.12
C ILE A 128 3.23 11.30 -11.44
N VAL A 129 2.95 11.27 -10.14
CA VAL A 129 2.60 12.47 -9.37
C VAL A 129 3.72 13.50 -9.38
N SER A 130 4.98 13.05 -9.28
CA SER A 130 6.13 13.95 -9.31
C SER A 130 6.39 14.52 -10.69
N HIS A 131 6.24 13.71 -11.75
CA HIS A 131 6.47 14.11 -13.14
C HIS A 131 5.37 15.06 -13.63
N ASP A 132 4.11 14.75 -13.35
CA ASP A 132 2.97 15.52 -13.87
C ASP A 132 2.74 16.84 -13.09
N ALA A 133 3.38 17.02 -11.93
CA ALA A 133 3.30 18.24 -11.15
C ALA A 133 3.93 19.44 -11.88
N PRO A 134 3.40 20.66 -11.70
CA PRO A 134 3.91 21.85 -12.40
C PRO A 134 5.27 22.33 -11.89
N ASN A 135 5.64 22.01 -10.65
CA ASN A 135 6.90 22.37 -10.02
C ASN A 135 7.17 21.47 -8.79
N ASP A 136 8.43 21.46 -8.33
CA ASP A 136 8.90 20.61 -7.22
C ASP A 136 8.12 20.81 -5.92
N LYS A 137 7.66 22.04 -5.64
CA LYS A 137 6.90 22.35 -4.43
C LYS A 137 5.53 21.66 -4.46
N VAL A 138 4.85 21.73 -5.60
CA VAL A 138 3.55 21.06 -5.80
C VAL A 138 3.76 19.55 -5.82
N ALA A 139 4.81 19.04 -6.46
CA ALA A 139 5.18 17.63 -6.46
C ALA A 139 5.32 17.11 -5.02
N ALA A 140 6.11 17.78 -4.19
CA ALA A 140 6.31 17.40 -2.80
C ALA A 140 5.00 17.41 -1.99
N GLN A 141 4.13 18.38 -2.21
CA GLN A 141 2.83 18.46 -1.55
C GLN A 141 1.87 17.34 -1.99
N LEU A 142 1.84 17.01 -3.28
CA LEU A 142 1.02 15.92 -3.82
C LEU A 142 1.50 14.57 -3.29
N VAL A 143 2.82 14.31 -3.29
CA VAL A 143 3.41 13.10 -2.70
C VAL A 143 3.11 13.01 -1.21
N SER A 144 3.22 14.13 -0.46
CA SER A 144 2.85 14.14 0.96
C SER A 144 1.37 13.80 1.18
N THR A 145 0.48 14.23 0.29
CA THR A 145 -0.94 13.90 0.35
C THR A 145 -1.18 12.39 0.22
N THR A 146 -0.40 11.68 -0.59
CA THR A 146 -0.54 10.21 -0.69
C THR A 146 -0.24 9.50 0.63
N GLN A 147 0.62 10.06 1.48
CA GLN A 147 0.91 9.52 2.82
C GLN A 147 -0.27 9.69 3.78
N VAL A 148 -1.06 10.76 3.62
CA VAL A 148 -2.32 10.92 4.37
C VAL A 148 -3.28 9.80 4.00
N PHE A 149 -3.41 9.49 2.71
CA PHE A 149 -4.24 8.36 2.25
C PHE A 149 -3.76 7.00 2.76
N TRP A 150 -2.44 6.81 2.90
CA TRP A 150 -1.87 5.62 3.53
C TRP A 150 -2.43 5.45 4.95
N GLN A 151 -2.42 6.51 5.77
CA GLN A 151 -2.95 6.45 7.13
C GLN A 151 -4.47 6.26 7.17
N VAL A 152 -5.20 6.85 6.22
CA VAL A 152 -6.64 6.61 6.06
C VAL A 152 -6.91 5.12 5.80
N GLY A 153 -6.10 4.47 4.96
CA GLY A 153 -6.21 3.04 4.69
C GLY A 153 -5.97 2.18 5.94
N VAL A 154 -4.96 2.52 6.74
CA VAL A 154 -4.70 1.88 8.05
C VAL A 154 -5.93 1.99 8.94
N PHE A 155 -6.48 3.19 9.09
CA PHE A 155 -7.63 3.46 9.95
C PHE A 155 -8.89 2.71 9.50
N ILE A 156 -9.20 2.75 8.20
CA ILE A 156 -10.33 2.00 7.62
C ILE A 156 -10.17 0.50 7.86
N SER A 157 -8.97 -0.06 7.67
CA SER A 157 -8.72 -1.48 7.89
C SER A 157 -8.94 -1.90 9.34
N PHE A 158 -8.53 -1.09 10.29
CA PHE A 158 -8.81 -1.36 11.73
C PHE A 158 -10.29 -1.28 12.04
N ILE A 159 -11.02 -0.29 11.52
CA ILE A 159 -12.48 -0.20 11.71
C ILE A 159 -13.17 -1.44 11.11
N CYS A 160 -12.82 -1.80 9.88
CA CYS A 160 -13.38 -2.98 9.22
C CYS A 160 -13.09 -4.25 10.04
N ALA A 161 -11.85 -4.45 10.49
CA ALA A 161 -11.47 -5.59 11.30
C ALA A 161 -12.24 -5.65 12.64
N PHE A 162 -12.45 -4.49 13.27
CA PHE A 162 -13.27 -4.40 14.49
C PHE A 162 -14.71 -4.80 14.22
N LEU A 163 -15.34 -4.29 13.17
CA LEU A 163 -16.73 -4.59 12.80
C LEU A 163 -16.94 -6.07 12.47
N VAL A 164 -15.95 -6.72 11.86
CA VAL A 164 -16.03 -8.14 11.48
C VAL A 164 -15.51 -9.10 12.54
N SER A 165 -15.01 -8.60 13.66
CA SER A 165 -14.42 -9.42 14.73
C SER A 165 -15.39 -10.43 15.36
N THR A 166 -16.70 -10.17 15.27
CA THR A 166 -17.77 -11.03 15.77
C THR A 166 -18.28 -12.05 14.74
N MET A 167 -17.79 -11.99 13.50
CA MET A 167 -18.22 -12.91 12.45
C MET A 167 -17.56 -14.29 12.61
N GLU A 168 -18.34 -15.34 12.41
CA GLU A 168 -17.86 -16.71 12.53
C GLU A 168 -17.02 -17.16 11.33
N GLY A 169 -16.08 -18.07 11.57
CA GLY A 169 -15.22 -18.67 10.53
C GLY A 169 -14.32 -17.64 9.84
N ALA A 170 -14.02 -17.86 8.56
CA ALA A 170 -13.20 -16.95 7.73
C ALA A 170 -13.99 -15.76 7.17
N MET A 171 -15.30 -15.63 7.47
CA MET A 171 -16.17 -14.64 6.84
C MET A 171 -15.69 -13.21 7.09
N GLY A 172 -15.26 -12.91 8.30
CA GLY A 172 -14.75 -11.57 8.64
C GLY A 172 -13.54 -11.15 7.78
N GLY A 173 -12.60 -12.05 7.56
CA GLY A 173 -11.46 -11.81 6.66
C GLY A 173 -11.90 -11.60 5.21
N ARG A 174 -12.84 -12.41 4.72
CA ARG A 174 -13.40 -12.27 3.37
C ARG A 174 -14.09 -10.93 3.16
N VAL A 175 -14.84 -10.45 4.14
CA VAL A 175 -15.51 -9.13 4.07
C VAL A 175 -14.50 -7.99 3.97
N VAL A 176 -13.41 -8.02 4.75
CA VAL A 176 -12.36 -6.99 4.66
C VAL A 176 -11.72 -6.98 3.27
N PHE A 177 -11.37 -8.15 2.72
CA PHE A 177 -10.81 -8.24 1.38
C PHE A 177 -11.82 -7.88 0.28
N ALA A 178 -13.12 -8.16 0.47
CA ALA A 178 -14.17 -7.72 -0.44
C ALA A 178 -14.28 -6.18 -0.49
N ILE A 179 -14.22 -5.53 0.65
CA ILE A 179 -14.20 -4.06 0.73
C ILE A 179 -12.98 -3.50 -0.03
N LEU A 180 -11.78 -4.07 0.19
CA LEU A 180 -10.58 -3.66 -0.53
C LEU A 180 -10.70 -3.90 -2.05
N ALA A 181 -11.27 -5.03 -2.46
CA ALA A 181 -11.53 -5.32 -3.89
C ALA A 181 -12.47 -4.30 -4.52
N VAL A 182 -13.55 -3.92 -3.84
CA VAL A 182 -14.50 -2.90 -4.32
C VAL A 182 -13.82 -1.55 -4.47
N PHE A 183 -13.05 -1.11 -3.46
CA PHE A 183 -12.29 0.14 -3.56
C PHE A 183 -11.27 0.11 -4.70
N ALA A 184 -10.61 -1.03 -4.94
CA ALA A 184 -9.67 -1.18 -6.03
C ALA A 184 -10.34 -1.12 -7.41
N VAL A 185 -11.53 -1.71 -7.56
CA VAL A 185 -12.32 -1.61 -8.79
C VAL A 185 -12.79 -0.17 -9.03
N ILE A 186 -13.26 0.53 -8.00
CA ILE A 186 -13.65 1.95 -8.09
C ILE A 186 -12.46 2.80 -8.52
N ALA A 187 -11.29 2.59 -7.91
CA ALA A 187 -10.06 3.30 -8.26
C ALA A 187 -9.63 3.02 -9.70
N TRP A 188 -9.70 1.75 -10.13
CA TRP A 188 -9.40 1.35 -11.50
C TRP A 188 -10.33 2.03 -12.51
N LEU A 189 -11.65 1.97 -12.28
CA LEU A 189 -12.64 2.59 -13.16
C LEU A 189 -12.43 4.11 -13.24
N TRP A 190 -12.17 4.75 -12.10
CA TRP A 190 -11.92 6.17 -12.07
C TRP A 190 -10.65 6.57 -12.83
N ARG A 191 -9.53 5.85 -12.63
CA ARG A 191 -8.29 6.06 -13.39
C ARG A 191 -8.50 5.86 -14.90
N LEU A 192 -9.30 4.85 -15.27
CA LEU A 192 -9.56 4.52 -16.68
C LEU A 192 -10.46 5.55 -17.39
N ILE A 193 -11.54 5.98 -16.71
CA ILE A 193 -12.56 6.85 -17.31
C ILE A 193 -12.14 8.32 -17.31
N SER A 194 -11.32 8.74 -16.35
CA SER A 194 -10.96 10.15 -16.20
C SER A 194 -9.98 10.61 -17.28
N PRO A 195 -10.37 11.51 -18.18
CA PRO A 195 -9.47 12.08 -19.18
C PRO A 195 -8.42 13.01 -18.57
N THR A 196 -8.61 13.39 -17.30
CA THR A 196 -7.78 14.37 -16.60
C THR A 196 -6.34 13.89 -16.41
N PHE A 197 -6.15 12.59 -16.12
CA PHE A 197 -4.81 12.02 -15.88
C PHE A 197 -3.98 11.99 -17.18
N ARG A 198 -4.60 11.61 -18.28
CA ARG A 198 -3.95 11.62 -19.59
C ARG A 198 -3.53 13.04 -19.97
N ARG A 199 -4.39 14.02 -19.75
CA ARG A 199 -4.09 15.41 -20.04
C ARG A 199 -2.96 15.97 -19.18
N PHE A 200 -2.88 15.64 -17.90
CA PHE A 200 -1.77 16.05 -17.04
C PHE A 200 -0.45 15.48 -17.53
N HIS A 201 -0.44 14.23 -17.96
CA HIS A 201 0.74 13.57 -18.49
C HIS A 201 1.19 14.21 -19.83
N GLU A 202 0.26 14.45 -20.74
CA GLU A 202 0.53 15.13 -22.02
C GLU A 202 1.06 16.58 -21.80
N GLU A 203 0.51 17.32 -20.83
CA GLU A 203 0.98 18.65 -20.45
C GLU A 203 2.39 18.61 -19.81
N ALA A 204 2.72 17.56 -19.06
CA ALA A 204 4.05 17.35 -18.47
C ALA A 204 5.09 17.02 -19.56
N ASP A 205 4.79 16.07 -20.45
CA ASP A 205 5.65 15.71 -21.57
C ASP A 205 5.93 16.90 -22.49
N ALA A 206 4.91 17.75 -22.75
CA ALA A 206 5.07 18.97 -23.53
C ALA A 206 6.00 19.99 -22.83
N ARG A 207 5.95 20.09 -21.50
CA ARG A 207 6.87 20.95 -20.72
C ARG A 207 8.31 20.46 -20.82
N ASP A 208 8.52 19.16 -20.67
CA ASP A 208 9.85 18.55 -20.77
C ASP A 208 10.44 18.72 -22.17
N ALA A 209 9.64 18.52 -23.20
CA ALA A 209 10.04 18.76 -24.59
C ALA A 209 10.43 20.24 -24.84
N ALA A 210 9.64 21.19 -24.29
CA ALA A 210 9.92 22.63 -24.41
C ALA A 210 11.18 23.06 -23.63
N ALA A 211 11.51 22.36 -22.53
CA ALA A 211 12.73 22.60 -21.75
C ALA A 211 13.99 21.97 -22.39
N GLY A 212 13.85 21.32 -23.55
CA GLY A 212 14.96 20.61 -24.21
C GLY A 212 15.36 19.30 -23.53
N HIS A 213 14.62 18.90 -22.52
CA HIS A 213 14.67 17.56 -21.94
C HIS A 213 13.86 16.63 -22.84
N VAL A 214 14.36 16.38 -24.06
CA VAL A 214 13.84 15.26 -24.84
C VAL A 214 13.98 14.06 -23.91
N ALA A 215 12.89 13.35 -23.67
CA ALA A 215 12.92 12.08 -22.97
C ALA A 215 13.80 11.13 -23.79
N THR A 216 15.11 11.31 -23.65
CA THR A 216 16.09 10.33 -24.09
C THR A 216 15.67 9.08 -23.38
N ALA A 217 15.24 8.12 -24.17
CA ALA A 217 14.91 6.77 -23.75
C ALA A 217 15.91 6.40 -22.66
N THR A 218 15.45 6.40 -21.44
CA THR A 218 16.14 6.34 -20.17
C THR A 218 17.49 5.68 -20.33
N GLU A 219 18.57 6.46 -20.35
CA GLU A 219 19.90 5.91 -20.24
C GLU A 219 19.81 4.94 -19.08
N LYS A 220 20.01 3.64 -19.34
CA LYS A 220 19.83 2.57 -18.37
C LYS A 220 20.86 2.76 -17.27
N VAL A 221 20.67 3.78 -16.44
CA VAL A 221 21.51 4.01 -15.28
C VAL A 221 21.20 2.88 -14.32
N SER A 222 22.10 1.91 -14.28
CA SER A 222 22.02 0.83 -13.32
C SER A 222 21.98 1.46 -11.91
N VAL A 223 20.93 1.16 -11.13
CA VAL A 223 20.79 1.65 -9.74
C VAL A 223 22.07 1.34 -8.94
N THR A 224 22.69 0.20 -9.17
CA THR A 224 23.99 -0.16 -8.59
C THR A 224 25.10 0.82 -9.01
N LYS A 225 25.16 1.19 -10.29
CA LYS A 225 26.15 2.15 -10.77
C LYS A 225 25.89 3.56 -10.20
N MET A 226 24.64 3.96 -10.03
CA MET A 226 24.24 5.22 -9.43
C MET A 226 24.56 5.29 -7.93
N LEU A 227 24.34 4.20 -7.17
CA LEU A 227 24.63 4.13 -5.75
C LEU A 227 26.13 4.00 -5.44
N PHE A 228 26.91 3.32 -6.30
CA PHE A 228 28.33 3.00 -6.07
C PHE A 228 29.27 3.74 -7.02
N ALA A 229 28.83 4.77 -7.73
CA ALA A 229 29.66 5.54 -8.63
C ALA A 229 30.77 6.37 -7.97
N GLY A 230 30.78 6.46 -6.63
CA GLY A 230 31.79 7.20 -5.88
C GLY A 230 31.69 8.73 -5.96
N THR A 231 30.70 9.27 -6.66
CA THR A 231 30.44 10.71 -6.71
C THR A 231 29.81 11.20 -5.39
N GLU A 232 29.95 12.51 -5.09
CA GLU A 232 29.37 13.08 -3.86
C GLU A 232 27.85 12.85 -3.78
N ASN A 233 27.14 12.96 -4.89
CA ASN A 233 25.71 12.66 -4.95
C ASN A 233 25.40 11.19 -4.67
N SER A 234 26.24 10.25 -5.12
CA SER A 234 26.04 8.83 -4.83
C SER A 234 26.28 8.49 -3.37
N LYS A 235 27.29 9.12 -2.74
CA LYS A 235 27.55 8.96 -1.31
C LYS A 235 26.40 9.49 -0.46
N MET A 236 25.86 10.66 -0.81
CA MET A 236 24.72 11.26 -0.13
C MET A 236 23.46 10.39 -0.29
N LEU A 237 23.19 9.88 -1.49
CA LEU A 237 22.07 8.99 -1.77
C LEU A 237 22.20 7.66 -1.01
N LEU A 238 23.40 7.07 -0.98
CA LEU A 238 23.68 5.84 -0.24
C LEU A 238 23.54 6.07 1.27
N GLY A 239 24.08 7.18 1.79
CA GLY A 239 23.95 7.55 3.20
C GLY A 239 22.49 7.74 3.62
N PHE A 240 21.70 8.41 2.80
CA PHE A 240 20.27 8.61 3.04
C PHE A 240 19.50 7.28 3.01
N PHE A 241 19.78 6.41 2.03
CA PHE A 241 19.18 5.07 1.94
C PHE A 241 19.50 4.22 3.16
N LEU A 242 20.77 4.19 3.60
CA LEU A 242 21.19 3.45 4.79
C LEU A 242 20.55 4.01 6.06
N ALA A 243 20.49 5.32 6.22
CA ALA A 243 19.88 5.96 7.39
C ALA A 243 18.39 5.63 7.50
N ILE A 244 17.64 5.72 6.40
CA ILE A 244 16.22 5.34 6.37
C ILE A 244 16.04 3.85 6.66
N THR A 245 16.86 2.97 6.07
CA THR A 245 16.78 1.54 6.27
C THR A 245 17.02 1.18 7.74
N ILE A 246 18.07 1.74 8.36
CA ILE A 246 18.37 1.51 9.77
C ILE A 246 17.24 2.02 10.66
N PHE A 247 16.74 3.23 10.40
CA PHE A 247 15.62 3.80 11.14
C PHE A 247 14.36 2.92 11.04
N TYR A 248 14.03 2.46 9.84
CA TYR A 248 12.85 1.61 9.60
C TYR A 248 12.98 0.24 10.26
N CYS A 249 14.17 -0.37 10.19
CA CYS A 249 14.47 -1.62 10.89
C CYS A 249 14.36 -1.44 12.41
N GLY A 250 14.93 -0.39 12.97
CA GLY A 250 14.86 -0.07 14.40
C GLY A 250 13.42 0.16 14.86
N TRP A 251 12.64 0.93 14.08
CA TRP A 251 11.22 1.16 14.35
C TRP A 251 10.41 -0.13 14.36
N ASN A 252 10.59 -0.99 13.35
CA ASN A 252 9.87 -2.28 13.29
C ASN A 252 10.25 -3.22 14.43
N LEU A 253 11.52 -3.27 14.82
CA LEU A 253 11.96 -4.06 15.97
C LEU A 253 11.31 -3.57 17.26
N LEU A 254 11.32 -2.25 17.51
CA LEU A 254 10.68 -1.66 18.69
C LEU A 254 9.16 -1.90 18.70
N ALA A 255 8.50 -1.71 17.57
CA ALA A 255 7.06 -1.94 17.46
C ALA A 255 6.69 -3.40 17.75
N ASN A 256 7.43 -4.36 17.20
CA ASN A 256 7.17 -5.78 17.40
C ASN A 256 7.51 -6.25 18.83
N THR A 257 8.61 -5.75 19.41
CA THR A 257 8.96 -6.08 20.80
C THR A 257 7.96 -5.49 21.78
N TRP A 258 7.44 -4.29 21.51
CA TRP A 258 6.44 -3.64 22.38
C TRP A 258 5.10 -4.36 22.33
N VAL A 259 4.70 -4.89 21.17
CA VAL A 259 3.48 -5.70 21.03
C VAL A 259 3.64 -7.07 21.73
N SER A 260 4.79 -7.72 21.58
CA SER A 260 5.05 -9.03 22.19
C SER A 260 5.30 -8.98 23.70
N SER A 261 5.79 -7.84 24.23
CA SER A 261 6.05 -7.65 25.66
C SER A 261 4.83 -7.22 26.47
N ARG A 262 3.70 -6.93 25.82
CA ARG A 262 2.45 -6.70 26.58
C ARG A 262 2.05 -8.01 27.25
N PRO A 263 2.04 -8.08 28.61
CA PRO A 263 1.50 -9.24 29.27
C PRO A 263 0.05 -9.39 28.81
N THR A 264 -0.37 -10.62 28.52
CA THR A 264 -1.74 -11.02 28.17
C THR A 264 -2.72 -10.75 29.32
N CYS A 265 -2.66 -9.55 29.88
CA CYS A 265 -3.40 -9.14 31.09
C CYS A 265 -4.91 -8.99 30.85
N TRP A 266 -5.35 -9.07 29.57
CA TRP A 266 -6.79 -8.95 29.25
C TRP A 266 -7.51 -10.30 29.17
N CYS A 267 -6.80 -11.41 29.26
CA CYS A 267 -7.38 -12.76 29.24
C CYS A 267 -6.92 -13.62 30.45
N ARG A 268 -6.68 -13.03 31.63
CA ARG A 268 -6.70 -13.84 32.82
C ARG A 268 -8.16 -14.18 33.13
N PRO A 269 -8.53 -15.47 33.08
CA PRO A 269 -9.76 -15.87 33.75
C PRO A 269 -9.65 -15.37 35.18
N THR A 270 -10.63 -14.60 35.62
CA THR A 270 -10.73 -14.20 37.04
C THR A 270 -10.54 -15.47 37.86
N PRO A 271 -9.62 -15.49 38.86
CA PRO A 271 -9.49 -16.65 39.69
C PRO A 271 -10.89 -16.92 40.29
N PRO A 272 -11.30 -18.20 40.43
CA PRO A 272 -12.59 -18.52 41.02
C PRO A 272 -12.68 -17.77 42.34
N SER A 273 -13.79 -17.06 42.58
CA SER A 273 -13.99 -16.31 43.78
C SER A 273 -13.80 -17.27 44.99
N PRO A 274 -13.06 -16.89 46.03
CA PRO A 274 -12.88 -17.75 47.21
C PRO A 274 -14.17 -17.96 47.99
N TRP A 275 -15.25 -17.29 47.56
CA TRP A 275 -16.56 -17.40 48.20
C TRP A 275 -17.48 -18.31 47.37
N PRO A 276 -18.17 -19.28 48.01
CA PRO A 276 -19.19 -20.07 47.36
C PRO A 276 -20.32 -19.13 46.85
N PRO A 277 -20.91 -19.43 45.68
CA PRO A 277 -22.00 -18.62 45.17
C PRO A 277 -23.17 -18.61 46.16
N ALA A 278 -23.83 -17.45 46.32
CA ALA A 278 -24.87 -17.17 47.31
C ALA A 278 -26.07 -18.15 47.31
N TRP A 279 -26.19 -19.04 46.33
CA TRP A 279 -27.22 -20.08 46.23
C TRP A 279 -26.81 -21.41 46.91
N ALA A 280 -25.60 -21.56 47.39
CA ALA A 280 -25.10 -22.79 48.00
C ALA A 280 -25.38 -22.89 49.51
N SER A 281 -26.14 -21.93 50.08
CA SER A 281 -26.48 -21.81 51.50
C SER A 281 -27.99 -21.89 51.75
N SER A 282 -28.75 -22.65 50.95
CA SER A 282 -30.14 -22.96 51.25
C SER A 282 -30.39 -24.46 51.32
#